data_efc2d64479ba6ea2ca182ac1eeed1af8
#
_entry.id   efc2d64479ba6ea2ca182ac1eeed1af8
#
_cell.length_a   1.000
_cell.length_b   1.000
_cell.length_c   1.000
_cell.angle_alpha   90.00
_cell.angle_beta   90.00
_cell.angle_gamma   90.00
#
_symmetry.space_group_name_H-M   'P 1'
#
loop_
_entity.id
_entity.type
_entity.pdbx_description
1 polymer ?
#
loop_
_entity_poly.entity_id
_entity_poly.type
_entity_poly.pdbx_seq_one_letter_code
_entity_poly.pdbx_strand_id
1 'polypeptide(L)'
;MGTVVQLKNKINNSYLDLKTSVEDKLVLVEERIKSKLSSKVALVEEMTDYHLKTGGKRLRALLTLGSAKLCGYQKGTRDVNLSACVELIHAATLMHDDVIDNSDLRRGKKTLNNIWGNQSSILVGDYLLSRCFEMMVDDGDREVLKLLSSTSAEISQGEVLQLQNQGEIDMLEETYLKIISSKTASLFAAATKVGAILTNKENKIKDALEFY
;
A
#
# COMPACT_ATOMS: atom_id res chain seq x y z
N MET A 1 -24.24 24.63 8.29
CA MET A 1 -24.33 23.15 8.33
C MET A 1 -24.49 22.50 6.94
N GLY A 2 -25.07 23.14 5.93
CA GLY A 2 -25.32 22.54 4.59
C GLY A 2 -24.06 22.17 3.78
N THR A 3 -23.02 22.99 3.76
CA THR A 3 -21.84 22.83 2.90
C THR A 3 -20.98 21.60 3.28
N VAL A 4 -20.79 21.32 4.56
CA VAL A 4 -20.01 20.16 5.04
C VAL A 4 -20.71 18.84 4.76
N VAL A 5 -22.05 18.81 4.88
CA VAL A 5 -22.88 17.64 4.59
C VAL A 5 -22.86 17.34 3.08
N GLN A 6 -22.96 18.38 2.24
CA GLN A 6 -22.88 18.23 0.78
C GLN A 6 -21.50 17.73 0.31
N LEU A 7 -20.40 18.23 0.92
CA LEU A 7 -19.06 17.75 0.62
C LEU A 7 -18.88 16.28 1.04
N LYS A 8 -19.35 15.88 2.23
CA LYS A 8 -19.29 14.46 2.66
C LYS A 8 -20.05 13.54 1.72
N ASN A 9 -21.24 13.93 1.26
CA ASN A 9 -22.03 13.14 0.32
C ASN A 9 -21.34 13.02 -1.04
N LYS A 10 -20.76 14.11 -1.55
CA LYS A 10 -20.03 14.11 -2.82
C LYS A 10 -18.78 13.23 -2.77
N ILE A 11 -18.01 13.28 -1.68
CA ILE A 11 -16.81 12.45 -1.49
C ILE A 11 -17.20 10.96 -1.39
N ASN A 12 -18.26 10.63 -0.63
CA ASN A 12 -18.75 9.26 -0.54
C ASN A 12 -19.20 8.71 -1.89
N ASN A 13 -19.89 9.50 -2.71
CA ASN A 13 -20.30 9.09 -4.04
C ASN A 13 -19.09 8.85 -4.95
N SER A 14 -18.11 9.75 -4.98
CA SER A 14 -16.91 9.60 -5.81
C SER A 14 -16.08 8.35 -5.43
N TYR A 15 -15.95 8.04 -4.13
CA TYR A 15 -15.31 6.80 -3.68
C TYR A 15 -16.08 5.56 -4.12
N LEU A 16 -17.42 5.57 -3.96
CA LEU A 16 -18.29 4.47 -4.38
C LEU A 16 -18.24 4.26 -5.88
N ASP A 17 -18.31 5.33 -6.66
CA ASP A 17 -18.23 5.29 -8.12
C ASP A 17 -16.92 4.68 -8.60
N LEU A 18 -15.78 5.14 -8.01
CA LEU A 18 -14.48 4.57 -8.32
C LEU A 18 -14.41 3.09 -7.95
N LYS A 19 -14.85 2.73 -6.74
CA LYS A 19 -14.86 1.34 -6.27
C LYS A 19 -15.70 0.45 -7.18
N THR A 20 -16.94 0.85 -7.49
CA THR A 20 -17.83 0.11 -8.39
C THR A 20 -17.20 -0.07 -9.77
N SER A 21 -16.49 0.94 -10.26
CA SER A 21 -15.86 0.90 -11.59
C SER A 21 -14.76 -0.14 -11.75
N VAL A 22 -14.19 -0.67 -10.64
CA VAL A 22 -13.07 -1.64 -10.62
C VAL A 22 -13.34 -2.81 -9.65
N GLU A 23 -14.57 -3.00 -9.22
CA GLU A 23 -14.94 -3.98 -8.17
C GLU A 23 -14.52 -5.40 -8.52
N ASP A 24 -14.77 -5.83 -9.77
CA ASP A 24 -14.37 -7.17 -10.25
C ASP A 24 -12.86 -7.38 -10.12
N LYS A 25 -12.07 -6.35 -10.41
CA LYS A 25 -10.60 -6.42 -10.29
C LYS A 25 -10.12 -6.37 -8.85
N LEU A 26 -10.83 -5.69 -7.96
CA LEU A 26 -10.51 -5.71 -6.52
C LEU A 26 -10.65 -7.11 -5.92
N VAL A 27 -11.64 -7.89 -6.35
CA VAL A 27 -11.75 -9.30 -5.96
C VAL A 27 -10.53 -10.10 -6.44
N LEU A 28 -10.12 -9.90 -7.68
CA LEU A 28 -8.93 -10.56 -8.23
C LEU A 28 -7.63 -10.14 -7.51
N VAL A 29 -7.55 -8.90 -7.00
CA VAL A 29 -6.40 -8.45 -6.18
C VAL A 29 -6.33 -9.24 -4.87
N GLU A 30 -7.45 -9.43 -4.17
CA GLU A 30 -7.49 -10.23 -2.93
C GLU A 30 -7.09 -11.69 -3.19
N GLU A 31 -7.59 -12.30 -4.26
CA GLU A 31 -7.20 -13.65 -4.68
C GLU A 31 -5.70 -13.70 -5.02
N ARG A 32 -5.17 -12.68 -5.70
CA ARG A 32 -3.76 -12.59 -6.06
C ARG A 32 -2.87 -12.48 -4.82
N ILE A 33 -3.22 -11.61 -3.87
CA ILE A 33 -2.51 -11.49 -2.60
C ILE A 33 -2.49 -12.84 -1.89
N LYS A 34 -3.65 -13.47 -1.72
CA LYS A 34 -3.76 -14.77 -1.06
C LYS A 34 -2.90 -15.85 -1.76
N SER A 35 -2.94 -15.92 -3.09
CA SER A 35 -2.16 -16.91 -3.84
C SER A 35 -0.65 -16.70 -3.73
N LYS A 36 -0.19 -15.44 -3.64
CA LYS A 36 1.24 -15.10 -3.54
C LYS A 36 1.77 -15.24 -2.11
N LEU A 37 0.92 -15.26 -1.10
CA LEU A 37 1.30 -15.46 0.30
C LEU A 37 1.26 -16.91 0.76
N SER A 38 0.87 -17.85 -0.11
CA SER A 38 0.96 -19.30 0.20
C SER A 38 2.39 -19.69 0.53
N SER A 39 2.55 -20.43 1.62
CA SER A 39 3.84 -20.85 2.16
C SER A 39 3.79 -22.30 2.67
N LYS A 40 4.92 -23.00 2.64
CA LYS A 40 5.07 -24.30 3.30
C LYS A 40 5.28 -24.18 4.82
N VAL A 41 5.45 -22.97 5.32
CA VAL A 41 5.63 -22.68 6.75
C VAL A 41 4.28 -22.29 7.33
N ALA A 42 3.70 -23.14 8.16
CA ALA A 42 2.36 -22.96 8.71
C ALA A 42 2.17 -21.62 9.44
N LEU A 43 3.18 -21.18 10.19
CA LEU A 43 3.12 -19.90 10.89
C LEU A 43 2.97 -18.71 9.94
N VAL A 44 3.62 -18.73 8.78
CA VAL A 44 3.49 -17.68 7.76
C VAL A 44 2.06 -17.64 7.22
N GLU A 45 1.47 -18.82 6.91
CA GLU A 45 0.09 -18.89 6.43
C GLU A 45 -0.90 -18.38 7.48
N GLU A 46 -0.75 -18.81 8.74
CA GLU A 46 -1.62 -18.40 9.83
C GLU A 46 -1.59 -16.87 10.05
N MET A 47 -0.39 -16.28 10.09
CA MET A 47 -0.24 -14.85 10.31
C MET A 47 -0.73 -14.01 9.13
N THR A 48 -0.45 -14.43 7.89
CA THR A 48 -0.91 -13.71 6.70
C THR A 48 -2.43 -13.82 6.54
N ASP A 49 -3.02 -14.97 6.80
CA ASP A 49 -4.47 -15.15 6.81
C ASP A 49 -5.15 -14.29 7.87
N TYR A 50 -4.57 -14.22 9.07
CA TYR A 50 -5.08 -13.33 10.12
C TYR A 50 -5.01 -11.87 9.68
N HIS A 51 -3.88 -11.41 9.11
CA HIS A 51 -3.73 -10.06 8.60
C HIS A 51 -4.78 -9.73 7.53
N LEU A 52 -4.98 -10.62 6.56
CA LEU A 52 -5.99 -10.42 5.51
C LEU A 52 -7.41 -10.32 6.08
N LYS A 53 -7.75 -11.12 7.10
CA LYS A 53 -9.04 -11.09 7.80
C LYS A 53 -9.25 -9.84 8.66
N THR A 54 -8.20 -9.08 9.00
CA THR A 54 -8.37 -7.78 9.67
C THR A 54 -8.98 -6.73 8.74
N GLY A 55 -9.00 -7.01 7.45
CA GLY A 55 -9.65 -6.21 6.44
C GLY A 55 -8.94 -4.90 6.15
N GLY A 56 -9.57 -4.08 5.32
CA GLY A 56 -9.10 -2.76 4.93
C GLY A 56 -9.92 -2.22 3.77
N LYS A 57 -9.81 -0.92 3.52
CA LYS A 57 -10.51 -0.28 2.38
C LYS A 57 -9.81 -0.53 1.05
N ARG A 58 -8.62 -1.12 1.06
CA ARG A 58 -7.77 -1.36 -0.13
C ARG A 58 -7.61 -0.11 -1.01
N LEU A 59 -7.41 1.04 -0.37
CA LEU A 59 -7.39 2.33 -1.09
C LEU A 59 -6.24 2.41 -2.10
N ARG A 60 -5.08 1.84 -1.79
CA ARG A 60 -3.94 1.86 -2.70
C ARG A 60 -4.17 0.98 -3.92
N ALA A 61 -4.70 -0.22 -3.72
CA ALA A 61 -5.14 -1.07 -4.85
C ALA A 61 -6.22 -0.40 -5.68
N LEU A 62 -7.19 0.24 -5.03
CA LEU A 62 -8.25 0.99 -5.71
C LEU A 62 -7.69 2.11 -6.58
N LEU A 63 -6.70 2.86 -6.08
CA LEU A 63 -6.05 3.93 -6.85
C LEU A 63 -5.22 3.38 -8.00
N THR A 64 -4.47 2.28 -7.80
CA THR A 64 -3.71 1.64 -8.88
C THR A 64 -4.63 1.15 -10.01
N LEU A 65 -5.72 0.46 -9.67
CA LEU A 65 -6.71 0.00 -10.65
C LEU A 65 -7.43 1.18 -11.34
N GLY A 66 -7.81 2.19 -10.55
CA GLY A 66 -8.51 3.37 -11.04
C GLY A 66 -7.65 4.19 -12.01
N SER A 67 -6.39 4.43 -11.67
CA SER A 67 -5.44 5.15 -12.53
C SER A 67 -5.10 4.36 -13.80
N ALA A 68 -4.93 3.03 -13.69
CA ALA A 68 -4.75 2.16 -14.85
C ALA A 68 -5.96 2.24 -15.80
N LYS A 69 -7.17 2.16 -15.26
CA LYS A 69 -8.42 2.32 -16.03
C LYS A 69 -8.54 3.71 -16.67
N LEU A 70 -8.25 4.77 -15.90
CA LEU A 70 -8.25 6.15 -16.38
C LEU A 70 -7.27 6.33 -17.55
N CYS A 71 -6.11 5.69 -17.47
CA CYS A 71 -5.10 5.70 -18.53
C CYS A 71 -5.41 4.75 -19.70
N GLY A 72 -6.52 4.03 -19.67
CA GLY A 72 -6.97 3.17 -20.77
C GLY A 72 -6.44 1.74 -20.75
N TYR A 73 -6.00 1.24 -19.60
CA TYR A 73 -5.64 -0.17 -19.45
C TYR A 73 -6.89 -1.06 -19.55
N GLN A 74 -6.95 -1.93 -20.55
CA GLN A 74 -8.16 -2.70 -20.85
C GLN A 74 -7.95 -4.22 -20.77
N LYS A 75 -6.75 -4.72 -21.05
CA LYS A 75 -6.49 -6.16 -21.20
C LYS A 75 -5.30 -6.61 -20.36
N GLY A 76 -5.42 -7.80 -19.81
CA GLY A 76 -4.38 -8.42 -19.00
C GLY A 76 -4.62 -8.28 -17.50
N THR A 77 -3.66 -8.73 -16.72
CA THR A 77 -3.73 -8.81 -15.25
C THR A 77 -2.59 -8.07 -14.55
N ARG A 78 -1.78 -7.29 -15.28
CA ARG A 78 -0.66 -6.54 -14.67
C ARG A 78 -1.16 -5.51 -13.65
N ASP A 79 -2.29 -4.84 -13.93
CA ASP A 79 -2.93 -3.90 -13.01
C ASP A 79 -3.33 -4.59 -11.69
N VAL A 80 -3.88 -5.80 -11.74
CA VAL A 80 -4.20 -6.62 -10.58
C VAL A 80 -2.92 -7.03 -9.83
N ASN A 81 -1.90 -7.51 -10.56
CA ASN A 81 -0.64 -7.92 -9.96
C ASN A 81 0.07 -6.76 -9.24
N LEU A 82 0.15 -5.61 -9.88
CA LEU A 82 0.82 -4.45 -9.30
C LEU A 82 0.00 -3.79 -8.19
N SER A 83 -1.33 -3.84 -8.26
CA SER A 83 -2.19 -3.47 -7.13
C SER A 83 -1.92 -4.36 -5.91
N ALA A 84 -1.74 -5.67 -6.13
CA ALA A 84 -1.35 -6.59 -5.07
C ALA A 84 0.05 -6.27 -4.51
N CYS A 85 1.05 -5.93 -5.36
CA CYS A 85 2.36 -5.48 -4.91
C CYS A 85 2.27 -4.27 -3.96
N VAL A 86 1.53 -3.24 -4.36
CA VAL A 86 1.37 -2.01 -3.56
C VAL A 86 0.72 -2.31 -2.21
N GLU A 87 -0.29 -3.18 -2.16
CA GLU A 87 -0.92 -3.60 -0.90
C GLU A 87 0.00 -4.49 -0.04
N LEU A 88 0.87 -5.31 -0.65
CA LEU A 88 1.85 -6.11 0.08
C LEU A 88 2.94 -5.25 0.71
N ILE A 89 3.44 -4.22 0.01
CA ILE A 89 4.35 -3.23 0.59
C ILE A 89 3.68 -2.59 1.80
N HIS A 90 2.44 -2.11 1.65
CA HIS A 90 1.70 -1.51 2.75
C HIS A 90 1.47 -2.48 3.93
N ALA A 91 1.13 -3.73 3.65
CA ALA A 91 0.92 -4.73 4.70
C ALA A 91 2.20 -5.00 5.48
N ALA A 92 3.34 -5.12 4.79
CA ALA A 92 4.64 -5.32 5.42
C ALA A 92 5.03 -4.13 6.31
N THR A 93 4.86 -2.89 5.81
CA THR A 93 5.14 -1.69 6.63
C THR A 93 4.27 -1.64 7.87
N LEU A 94 2.98 -2.01 7.77
CA LEU A 94 2.09 -2.06 8.94
C LEU A 94 2.54 -3.10 9.99
N MET A 95 3.07 -4.26 9.55
CA MET A 95 3.58 -5.29 10.47
C MET A 95 4.83 -4.82 11.21
N HIS A 96 5.71 -4.08 10.54
CA HIS A 96 6.91 -3.49 11.14
C HIS A 96 6.54 -2.33 12.07
N ASP A 97 5.65 -1.44 11.64
CA ASP A 97 5.16 -0.30 12.44
C ASP A 97 4.53 -0.75 13.75
N ASP A 98 3.69 -1.81 13.72
CA ASP A 98 3.06 -2.33 14.93
C ASP A 98 4.09 -2.79 15.97
N VAL A 99 5.25 -3.27 15.53
CA VAL A 99 6.37 -3.64 16.42
C VAL A 99 7.08 -2.40 16.93
N ILE A 100 7.41 -1.45 16.05
CA ILE A 100 8.13 -0.21 16.38
C ILE A 100 7.33 0.62 17.37
N ASP A 101 6.03 0.75 17.12
CA ASP A 101 5.10 1.55 17.92
C ASP A 101 4.61 0.81 19.18
N ASN A 102 5.02 -0.46 19.38
CA ASN A 102 4.50 -1.34 20.43
C ASN A 102 2.95 -1.38 20.46
N SER A 103 2.33 -1.41 19.31
CA SER A 103 0.89 -1.37 19.18
C SER A 103 0.25 -2.70 19.58
N ASP A 104 -0.75 -2.65 20.46
CA ASP A 104 -1.52 -3.84 20.88
C ASP A 104 -2.69 -4.13 19.97
N LEU A 105 -3.29 -3.09 19.40
CA LEU A 105 -4.51 -3.17 18.62
C LEU A 105 -4.39 -2.43 17.29
N ARG A 106 -4.90 -3.06 16.23
CA ARG A 106 -5.12 -2.44 14.92
C ARG A 106 -6.54 -2.70 14.44
N ARG A 107 -7.30 -1.63 14.16
CA ARG A 107 -8.71 -1.72 13.75
C ARG A 107 -9.58 -2.52 14.74
N GLY A 108 -9.30 -2.40 16.03
CA GLY A 108 -10.01 -3.09 17.10
C GLY A 108 -9.68 -4.58 17.25
N LYS A 109 -8.71 -5.11 16.51
CA LYS A 109 -8.19 -6.47 16.64
C LYS A 109 -6.76 -6.42 17.16
N LYS A 110 -6.32 -7.48 17.85
CA LYS A 110 -4.93 -7.61 18.29
C LYS A 110 -3.98 -7.57 17.09
N THR A 111 -2.83 -6.93 17.27
CA THR A 111 -1.75 -6.89 16.28
C THR A 111 -1.03 -8.24 16.19
N LEU A 112 -0.29 -8.46 15.12
CA LEU A 112 0.47 -9.71 14.94
C LEU A 112 1.56 -9.85 16.00
N ASN A 113 2.27 -8.77 16.32
CA ASN A 113 3.29 -8.76 17.39
C ASN A 113 2.70 -9.07 18.78
N ASN A 114 1.45 -8.65 19.05
CA ASN A 114 0.77 -8.97 20.31
C ASN A 114 0.38 -10.45 20.40
N ILE A 115 0.08 -11.12 19.28
CA ILE A 115 -0.34 -12.53 19.26
C ILE A 115 0.85 -13.48 19.13
N TRP A 116 1.80 -13.20 18.21
CA TRP A 116 2.89 -14.10 17.82
C TRP A 116 4.28 -13.57 18.17
N GLY A 117 4.36 -12.39 18.79
CA GLY A 117 5.62 -11.75 19.20
C GLY A 117 6.29 -10.95 18.09
N ASN A 118 7.18 -10.04 18.49
CA ASN A 118 7.87 -9.08 17.62
C ASN A 118 8.67 -9.77 16.51
N GLN A 119 9.43 -10.83 16.85
CA GLN A 119 10.27 -11.54 15.89
C GLN A 119 9.46 -12.12 14.74
N SER A 120 8.34 -12.78 15.04
CA SER A 120 7.46 -13.36 14.02
C SER A 120 6.86 -12.27 13.14
N SER A 121 6.41 -11.15 13.71
CA SER A 121 5.85 -10.03 12.95
C SER A 121 6.86 -9.43 11.97
N ILE A 122 8.10 -9.21 12.41
CA ILE A 122 9.17 -8.70 11.54
C ILE A 122 9.45 -9.68 10.40
N LEU A 123 9.67 -10.97 10.71
CA LEU A 123 10.02 -11.97 9.70
C LEU A 123 8.90 -12.20 8.68
N VAL A 124 7.64 -12.13 9.10
CA VAL A 124 6.52 -12.23 8.16
C VAL A 124 6.39 -10.96 7.33
N GLY A 125 6.65 -9.77 7.89
CA GLY A 125 6.76 -8.53 7.12
C GLY A 125 7.83 -8.61 6.02
N ASP A 126 9.02 -9.13 6.35
CA ASP A 126 10.11 -9.36 5.39
C ASP A 126 9.70 -10.37 4.31
N TYR A 127 8.95 -11.42 4.68
CA TYR A 127 8.40 -12.37 3.73
C TYR A 127 7.46 -11.69 2.73
N LEU A 128 6.55 -10.81 3.18
CA LEU A 128 5.67 -10.06 2.29
C LEU A 128 6.44 -9.19 1.31
N LEU A 129 7.47 -8.48 1.78
CA LEU A 129 8.34 -7.67 0.92
C LEU A 129 9.08 -8.54 -0.10
N SER A 130 9.59 -9.71 0.31
CA SER A 130 10.26 -10.64 -0.60
C SER A 130 9.31 -11.13 -1.70
N ARG A 131 8.06 -11.45 -1.36
CA ARG A 131 7.03 -11.82 -2.36
C ARG A 131 6.70 -10.66 -3.30
N CYS A 132 6.69 -9.43 -2.79
CA CYS A 132 6.51 -8.26 -3.63
C CYS A 132 7.67 -8.09 -4.63
N PHE A 133 8.94 -8.29 -4.21
CA PHE A 133 10.09 -8.25 -5.11
C PHE A 133 9.99 -9.30 -6.21
N GLU A 134 9.63 -10.54 -5.88
CA GLU A 134 9.39 -11.58 -6.89
C GLU A 134 8.33 -11.15 -7.90
N MET A 135 7.20 -10.59 -7.43
CA MET A 135 6.12 -10.13 -8.32
C MET A 135 6.55 -8.96 -9.22
N MET A 136 7.38 -8.05 -8.74
CA MET A 136 7.95 -6.95 -9.55
C MET A 136 8.92 -7.47 -10.61
N VAL A 137 9.73 -8.47 -10.27
CA VAL A 137 10.65 -9.12 -11.21
C VAL A 137 9.88 -9.90 -12.27
N ASP A 138 8.84 -10.66 -11.87
CA ASP A 138 7.95 -11.37 -12.79
C ASP A 138 7.22 -10.43 -13.77
N ASP A 139 6.88 -9.21 -13.33
CA ASP A 139 6.28 -8.17 -14.18
C ASP A 139 7.25 -7.69 -15.28
N GLY A 140 8.53 -7.65 -14.98
CA GLY A 140 9.63 -7.35 -15.91
C GLY A 140 9.75 -5.90 -16.33
N ASP A 141 8.90 -5.00 -15.85
CA ASP A 141 8.95 -3.57 -16.17
C ASP A 141 9.95 -2.85 -15.25
N ARG A 142 11.05 -2.37 -15.83
CA ARG A 142 12.10 -1.69 -15.07
C ARG A 142 11.66 -0.37 -14.44
N GLU A 143 10.69 0.32 -15.04
CA GLU A 143 10.17 1.58 -14.50
C GLU A 143 9.32 1.30 -13.26
N VAL A 144 8.48 0.26 -13.30
CA VAL A 144 7.71 -0.22 -12.14
C VAL A 144 8.65 -0.66 -11.02
N LEU A 145 9.65 -1.50 -11.34
CA LEU A 145 10.62 -1.99 -10.35
C LEU A 145 11.35 -0.81 -9.68
N LYS A 146 11.82 0.16 -10.47
CA LYS A 146 12.49 1.36 -9.95
C LYS A 146 11.57 2.18 -9.06
N LEU A 147 10.32 2.42 -9.49
CA LEU A 147 9.34 3.20 -8.73
C LEU A 147 9.07 2.55 -7.37
N LEU A 148 8.64 1.30 -7.34
CA LEU A 148 8.21 0.64 -6.11
C LEU A 148 9.37 0.35 -5.15
N SER A 149 10.57 0.02 -5.66
CA SER A 149 11.76 -0.15 -4.83
C SER A 149 12.23 1.18 -4.22
N SER A 150 12.23 2.28 -4.99
CA SER A 150 12.56 3.61 -4.48
C SER A 150 11.53 4.07 -3.43
N THR A 151 10.24 3.82 -3.67
CA THR A 151 9.17 4.14 -2.71
C THR A 151 9.34 3.35 -1.41
N SER A 152 9.68 2.05 -1.50
CA SER A 152 9.94 1.23 -0.30
C SER A 152 11.12 1.77 0.52
N ALA A 153 12.19 2.20 -0.16
CA ALA A 153 13.34 2.82 0.51
C ALA A 153 12.97 4.18 1.15
N GLU A 154 12.14 4.98 0.48
CA GLU A 154 11.65 6.25 1.00
C GLU A 154 10.78 6.08 2.24
N ILE A 155 9.88 5.09 2.24
CA ILE A 155 9.06 4.75 3.42
C ILE A 155 9.97 4.40 4.60
N SER A 156 10.96 3.52 4.38
CA SER A 156 11.91 3.13 5.44
C SER A 156 12.71 4.31 5.98
N GLN A 157 13.12 5.25 5.12
CA GLN A 157 13.77 6.48 5.55
C GLN A 157 12.84 7.37 6.38
N GLY A 158 11.55 7.45 6.00
CA GLY A 158 10.52 8.18 6.74
C GLY A 158 10.33 7.61 8.16
N GLU A 159 10.33 6.28 8.29
CA GLU A 159 10.26 5.60 9.61
C GLU A 159 11.47 5.93 10.49
N VAL A 160 12.68 5.85 9.92
CA VAL A 160 13.90 6.20 10.67
C VAL A 160 13.90 7.68 11.07
N LEU A 161 13.45 8.57 10.19
CA LEU A 161 13.33 10.00 10.48
C LEU A 161 12.31 10.26 11.60
N GLN A 162 11.17 9.56 11.59
CA GLN A 162 10.18 9.63 12.66
C GLN A 162 10.78 9.17 13.99
N LEU A 163 11.50 8.04 14.00
CA LEU A 163 12.15 7.50 15.20
C LEU A 163 13.18 8.47 15.78
N GLN A 164 13.98 9.13 14.93
CA GLN A 164 14.97 10.12 15.35
C GLN A 164 14.33 11.37 16.00
N ASN A 165 13.10 11.70 15.63
CA ASN A 165 12.39 12.86 16.15
C ASN A 165 11.30 12.52 17.16
N GLN A 166 11.25 11.27 17.61
CA GLN A 166 10.27 10.81 18.60
C GLN A 166 10.52 11.47 19.95
N GLY A 167 9.51 12.18 20.46
CA GLY A 167 9.60 12.90 21.74
C GLY A 167 10.12 14.33 21.62
N GLU A 168 10.51 14.80 20.44
CA GLU A 168 10.89 16.19 20.22
C GLU A 168 9.65 17.09 20.19
N ILE A 169 9.50 17.93 21.24
CA ILE A 169 8.35 18.84 21.38
C ILE A 169 8.44 19.99 20.37
N ASP A 170 9.65 20.43 20.03
CA ASP A 170 9.92 21.55 19.14
C ASP A 170 10.23 21.11 17.69
N MET A 171 9.70 19.93 17.27
CA MET A 171 9.88 19.45 15.90
C MET A 171 9.36 20.46 14.89
N LEU A 172 10.18 20.81 13.89
CA LEU A 172 9.80 21.74 12.82
C LEU A 172 8.69 21.15 11.95
N GLU A 173 7.75 21.98 11.51
CA GLU A 173 6.68 21.60 10.58
C GLU A 173 7.22 20.95 9.32
N GLU A 174 8.33 21.46 8.78
CA GLU A 174 9.01 20.87 7.60
C GLU A 174 9.41 19.42 7.85
N THR A 175 9.98 19.09 9.01
CA THR A 175 10.36 17.73 9.39
C THR A 175 9.13 16.83 9.50
N TYR A 176 8.05 17.34 10.13
CA TYR A 176 6.79 16.61 10.22
C TYR A 176 6.20 16.32 8.84
N LEU A 177 6.14 17.33 7.95
CA LEU A 177 5.64 17.16 6.59
C LEU A 177 6.48 16.16 5.79
N LYS A 178 7.81 16.17 5.98
CA LYS A 178 8.70 15.20 5.35
C LYS A 178 8.43 13.77 5.82
N ILE A 179 8.22 13.57 7.12
CA ILE A 179 7.88 12.26 7.69
C ILE A 179 6.58 11.73 7.07
N ILE A 180 5.49 12.50 7.09
CA ILE A 180 4.19 12.04 6.56
C ILE A 180 4.21 11.87 5.03
N SER A 181 4.98 12.70 4.32
CA SER A 181 5.19 12.53 2.89
C SER A 181 5.85 11.21 2.58
N SER A 182 7.00 10.93 3.19
CA SER A 182 7.74 9.69 2.94
C SER A 182 7.02 8.45 3.46
N LYS A 183 6.48 8.49 4.69
CA LYS A 183 5.84 7.34 5.33
C LYS A 183 4.48 6.99 4.71
N THR A 184 3.72 7.99 4.28
CA THR A 184 2.32 7.81 3.88
C THR A 184 2.04 8.18 2.43
N ALA A 185 2.40 9.41 2.01
CA ALA A 185 2.01 9.92 0.70
C ALA A 185 2.75 9.22 -0.45
N SER A 186 4.04 8.89 -0.26
CA SER A 186 4.88 8.26 -1.29
C SER A 186 4.26 7.00 -1.90
N LEU A 187 3.68 6.11 -1.09
CA LEU A 187 3.05 4.89 -1.58
C LEU A 187 1.70 5.15 -2.27
N PHE A 188 0.99 6.21 -1.90
CA PHE A 188 -0.20 6.65 -2.64
C PHE A 188 0.17 7.21 -4.01
N ALA A 189 1.20 8.06 -4.07
CA ALA A 189 1.75 8.60 -5.30
C ALA A 189 2.24 7.50 -6.24
N ALA A 190 2.99 6.52 -5.71
CA ALA A 190 3.41 5.36 -6.48
C ALA A 190 2.23 4.53 -7.00
N ALA A 191 1.19 4.31 -6.18
CA ALA A 191 0.01 3.56 -6.56
C ALA A 191 -0.71 4.18 -7.78
N THR A 192 -0.84 5.49 -7.83
CA THR A 192 -1.45 6.20 -8.97
C THR A 192 -0.52 6.23 -10.19
N LYS A 193 0.78 6.44 -10.01
CA LYS A 193 1.78 6.47 -11.10
C LYS A 193 1.90 5.13 -11.82
N VAL A 194 1.79 4.00 -11.10
CA VAL A 194 1.80 2.66 -11.69
C VAL A 194 0.79 2.52 -12.82
N GLY A 195 -0.42 3.06 -12.66
CA GLY A 195 -1.45 2.99 -13.70
C GLY A 195 -1.05 3.67 -15.02
N ALA A 196 -0.32 4.81 -14.94
CA ALA A 196 0.21 5.48 -16.12
C ALA A 196 1.37 4.71 -16.76
N ILE A 197 2.25 4.09 -15.95
CA ILE A 197 3.36 3.26 -16.45
C ILE A 197 2.81 2.05 -17.20
N LEU A 198 1.81 1.37 -16.66
CA LEU A 198 1.16 0.20 -17.29
C LEU A 198 0.65 0.45 -18.70
N THR A 199 0.34 1.70 -19.01
CA THR A 199 -0.21 2.11 -20.30
C THR A 199 0.78 2.90 -21.15
N ASN A 200 2.06 2.91 -20.76
CA ASN A 200 3.14 3.63 -21.46
C ASN A 200 2.80 5.10 -21.73
N LYS A 201 2.15 5.77 -20.74
CA LYS A 201 1.84 7.20 -20.87
C LYS A 201 3.10 8.05 -20.86
N GLU A 202 3.05 9.21 -21.49
CA GLU A 202 4.10 10.21 -21.44
C GLU A 202 4.37 10.71 -20.01
N ASN A 203 5.57 11.17 -19.74
CA ASN A 203 6.01 11.57 -18.39
C ASN A 203 5.09 12.60 -17.74
N LYS A 204 4.56 13.55 -18.51
CA LYS A 204 3.61 14.56 -18.00
C LYS A 204 2.39 13.93 -17.32
N ILE A 205 1.86 12.82 -17.86
CA ILE A 205 0.71 12.11 -17.26
C ILE A 205 1.16 11.31 -16.04
N LYS A 206 2.34 10.66 -16.12
CA LYS A 206 2.91 9.93 -14.97
C LYS A 206 3.16 10.86 -13.78
N ASP A 207 3.74 12.04 -14.04
CA ASP A 207 4.05 13.04 -13.01
C ASP A 207 2.76 13.66 -12.44
N ALA A 208 1.73 13.90 -13.27
CA ALA A 208 0.45 14.39 -12.79
C ALA A 208 -0.26 13.39 -11.87
N LEU A 209 -0.18 12.08 -12.17
CA LEU A 209 -0.77 11.04 -11.32
C LEU A 209 0.06 10.78 -10.06
N GLU A 210 1.37 10.99 -10.09
CA GLU A 210 2.22 10.94 -8.91
C GLU A 210 1.93 12.10 -7.94
N PHE A 211 1.66 13.28 -8.49
CA PHE A 211 1.35 14.48 -7.70
C PHE A 211 -0.06 14.45 -7.07
N TYR A 212 -1.02 13.76 -7.72
CA TYR A 212 -2.40 13.66 -7.23
C TYR A 212 -2.49 12.95 -5.89
#